data_ab022325f4c450ee852b456659a55cd6
#
_entry.id   ab022325f4c450ee852b456659a55cd6
#
_cell.length_a   1.000
_cell.length_b   1.000
_cell.length_c   1.000
_cell.angle_alpha   90.00
_cell.angle_beta   90.00
_cell.angle_gamma   90.00
#
_symmetry.space_group_name_H-M   'P 1'
#
loop_
_entity.id
_entity.type
_entity.pdbx_description
1 polymer ?
#
loop_
_entity_poly.entity_id
_entity_poly.type
_entity_poly.pdbx_seq_one_letter_code
_entity_poly.pdbx_strand_id
1 'polypeptide(L)'
;MLNKRIELGRFFGLEHTVLGSAILGLLLLWALLAAGAWYFLDQPPVTAAWLGLAAALLHFGGEVWHQYGHARAARRAGAPMSGVRYWWVLGSSRYPENEPEQPAAVHIRRALGGPVASLWLAAALALALLALPPATPVFYLTAFACAESLLVFGLGSFLPLGFTDGSTLLRYARK
;
A
#
# COMPACT_ATOMS: atom_id res chain seq x y z
N MET A 1 -23.47 -4.72 3.61
CA MET A 1 -22.50 -4.11 4.54
C MET A 1 -21.11 -3.93 3.93
N LEU A 2 -20.55 -4.91 3.22
CA LEU A 2 -19.18 -4.86 2.66
C LEU A 2 -18.94 -3.74 1.63
N ASN A 3 -19.95 -3.35 0.88
CA ASN A 3 -19.87 -2.29 -0.14
C ASN A 3 -20.26 -0.90 0.38
N LYS A 4 -20.55 -0.74 1.68
CA LYS A 4 -20.83 0.57 2.27
C LYS A 4 -19.60 1.43 2.13
N ARG A 5 -19.77 2.62 1.54
CA ARG A 5 -18.70 3.61 1.35
C ARG A 5 -18.66 4.54 2.56
N ILE A 6 -17.46 4.79 3.07
CA ILE A 6 -17.18 5.74 4.14
C ILE A 6 -16.17 6.73 3.55
N GLU A 7 -16.57 7.98 3.47
CA GLU A 7 -15.70 9.06 3.01
C GLU A 7 -14.88 9.56 4.21
N LEU A 8 -13.56 9.46 4.11
CA LEU A 8 -12.65 9.95 5.15
C LEU A 8 -12.32 11.45 4.97
N GLY A 9 -12.69 12.02 3.82
CA GLY A 9 -12.37 13.40 3.47
C GLY A 9 -11.22 13.49 2.45
N ARG A 10 -10.69 14.73 2.31
CA ARG A 10 -9.67 15.06 1.32
C ARG A 10 -8.35 15.37 1.99
N PHE A 11 -7.32 14.55 1.72
CA PHE A 11 -5.97 14.71 2.23
C PHE A 11 -4.97 14.80 1.08
N PHE A 12 -4.06 15.77 1.15
CA PHE A 12 -3.03 16.03 0.12
C PHE A 12 -3.59 16.14 -1.32
N GLY A 13 -4.82 16.64 -1.43
CA GLY A 13 -5.49 16.82 -2.72
C GLY A 13 -6.18 15.58 -3.27
N LEU A 14 -6.24 14.46 -2.55
CA LEU A 14 -6.91 13.22 -2.91
C LEU A 14 -8.11 12.96 -2.01
N GLU A 15 -9.20 12.50 -2.58
CA GLU A 15 -10.36 11.98 -1.83
C GLU A 15 -10.06 10.56 -1.36
N HIS A 16 -10.27 10.31 -0.07
CA HIS A 16 -10.07 8.98 0.52
C HIS A 16 -11.41 8.34 0.87
N THR A 17 -11.67 7.19 0.26
CA THR A 17 -12.89 6.40 0.47
C THR A 17 -12.53 5.02 0.97
N VAL A 18 -13.16 4.58 2.06
CA VAL A 18 -12.99 3.24 2.63
C VAL A 18 -14.27 2.45 2.40
N LEU A 19 -14.16 1.24 1.86
CA LEU A 19 -15.27 0.30 1.80
C LEU A 19 -15.37 -0.50 3.10
N GLY A 20 -16.56 -0.94 3.46
CA GLY A 20 -16.76 -1.81 4.63
C GLY A 20 -15.91 -3.08 4.59
N SER A 21 -15.55 -3.57 3.41
CA SER A 21 -14.61 -4.68 3.24
C SER A 21 -13.19 -4.37 3.74
N ALA A 22 -12.75 -3.11 3.70
CA ALA A 22 -11.43 -2.73 4.21
C ALA A 22 -11.36 -2.82 5.74
N ILE A 23 -12.47 -2.55 6.44
CA ILE A 23 -12.55 -2.73 7.90
C ILE A 23 -12.40 -4.21 8.23
N LEU A 24 -13.11 -5.09 7.51
CA LEU A 24 -12.97 -6.52 7.68
C LEU A 24 -11.55 -6.99 7.34
N GLY A 25 -10.97 -6.47 6.25
CA GLY A 25 -9.58 -6.73 5.86
C GLY A 25 -8.59 -6.34 6.96
N LEU A 26 -8.76 -5.18 7.59
CA LEU A 26 -7.94 -4.75 8.72
C LEU A 26 -8.03 -5.72 9.90
N LEU A 27 -9.25 -6.15 10.26
CA LEU A 27 -9.46 -7.07 11.38
C LEU A 27 -8.85 -8.45 11.11
N LEU A 28 -9.02 -8.97 9.90
CA LEU A 28 -8.42 -10.25 9.49
C LEU A 28 -6.90 -10.18 9.43
N LEU A 29 -6.36 -9.11 8.86
CA LEU A 29 -4.92 -8.89 8.81
C LEU A 29 -4.32 -8.74 10.21
N TRP A 30 -4.97 -7.98 11.08
CA TRP A 30 -4.60 -7.89 12.49
C TRP A 30 -4.53 -9.25 13.16
N ALA A 31 -5.61 -10.05 13.06
CA ALA A 31 -5.65 -11.39 13.67
C ALA A 31 -4.53 -12.30 13.13
N LEU A 32 -4.29 -12.26 11.81
CA LEU A 32 -3.24 -13.06 11.17
C LEU A 32 -1.84 -12.64 11.64
N LEU A 33 -1.56 -11.33 11.67
CA LEU A 33 -0.26 -10.82 12.10
C LEU A 33 -0.02 -11.00 13.60
N ALA A 34 -1.06 -10.88 14.42
CA ALA A 34 -0.98 -11.19 15.85
C ALA A 34 -0.68 -12.68 16.09
N ALA A 35 -1.34 -13.57 15.37
CA ALA A 35 -1.05 -15.00 15.42
C ALA A 35 0.38 -15.30 14.95
N GLY A 36 0.84 -14.64 13.91
CA GLY A 36 2.23 -14.73 13.43
C GLY A 36 3.24 -14.27 14.48
N ALA A 37 3.00 -13.14 15.14
CA ALA A 37 3.87 -12.63 16.20
C ALA A 37 3.91 -13.57 17.42
N TRP A 38 2.78 -14.15 17.77
CA TRP A 38 2.70 -15.14 18.84
C TRP A 38 3.47 -16.41 18.50
N TYR A 39 3.22 -16.97 17.31
CA TYR A 39 3.76 -18.29 16.96
C TYR A 39 5.22 -18.26 16.48
N PHE A 40 5.60 -17.28 15.63
CA PHE A 40 6.95 -17.24 15.03
C PHE A 40 7.94 -16.37 15.79
N LEU A 41 7.47 -15.36 16.52
CA LEU A 41 8.34 -14.48 17.30
C LEU A 41 8.29 -14.77 18.80
N ASP A 42 7.55 -15.81 19.21
CA ASP A 42 7.39 -16.25 20.61
C ASP A 42 6.98 -15.10 21.56
N GLN A 43 6.13 -14.21 21.07
CA GLN A 43 5.70 -13.06 21.85
C GLN A 43 4.53 -13.42 22.78
N PRO A 44 4.48 -12.88 24.01
CA PRO A 44 3.31 -13.02 24.87
C PRO A 44 2.03 -12.56 24.15
N PRO A 45 0.86 -13.19 24.40
CA PRO A 45 -0.37 -12.92 23.62
C PRO A 45 -0.76 -11.44 23.54
N VAL A 46 -0.61 -10.70 24.62
CA VAL A 46 -0.92 -9.25 24.66
C VAL A 46 0.07 -8.46 23.77
N THR A 47 1.35 -8.76 23.86
CA THR A 47 2.38 -8.14 23.02
C THR A 47 2.16 -8.48 21.54
N ALA A 48 1.87 -9.75 21.25
CA ALA A 48 1.56 -10.22 19.90
C ALA A 48 0.33 -9.50 19.31
N ALA A 49 -0.73 -9.30 20.11
CA ALA A 49 -1.91 -8.55 19.68
C ALA A 49 -1.56 -7.09 19.30
N TRP A 50 -0.76 -6.41 20.11
CA TRP A 50 -0.33 -5.04 19.81
C TRP A 50 0.62 -4.97 18.62
N LEU A 51 1.57 -5.88 18.49
CA LEU A 51 2.45 -5.96 17.33
C LEU A 51 1.66 -6.22 16.06
N GLY A 52 0.70 -7.14 16.09
CA GLY A 52 -0.16 -7.44 14.97
C GLY A 52 -1.00 -6.23 14.54
N LEU A 53 -1.57 -5.48 15.52
CA LEU A 53 -2.32 -4.26 15.23
C LEU A 53 -1.42 -3.18 14.61
N ALA A 54 -0.25 -2.94 15.19
CA ALA A 54 0.69 -1.97 14.68
C ALA A 54 1.16 -2.34 13.25
N ALA A 55 1.45 -3.62 13.00
CA ALA A 55 1.82 -4.11 11.68
C ALA A 55 0.68 -3.96 10.66
N ALA A 56 -0.58 -4.26 11.04
CA ALA A 56 -1.74 -4.05 10.17
C ALA A 56 -1.97 -2.56 9.84
N LEU A 57 -1.74 -1.67 10.79
CA LEU A 57 -1.78 -0.22 10.55
C LEU A 57 -0.62 0.24 9.65
N LEU A 58 0.58 -0.33 9.81
CA LEU A 58 1.73 -0.07 8.94
C LEU A 58 1.46 -0.54 7.51
N HIS A 59 0.79 -1.67 7.33
CA HIS A 59 0.35 -2.13 6.01
C HIS A 59 -0.50 -1.06 5.29
N PHE A 60 -1.55 -0.53 5.96
CA PHE A 60 -2.36 0.53 5.36
C PHE A 60 -1.57 1.84 5.19
N GLY A 61 -0.63 2.14 6.07
CA GLY A 61 0.31 3.25 5.90
C GLY A 61 1.20 3.09 4.65
N GLY A 62 1.70 1.88 4.40
CA GLY A 62 2.44 1.50 3.20
C GLY A 62 1.60 1.63 1.93
N GLU A 63 0.33 1.17 1.98
CA GLU A 63 -0.63 1.33 0.90
C GLU A 63 -0.88 2.82 0.59
N VAL A 64 -1.11 3.64 1.61
CA VAL A 64 -1.25 5.10 1.45
C VAL A 64 -0.01 5.70 0.79
N TRP A 65 1.18 5.34 1.24
CA TRP A 65 2.44 5.79 0.65
C TRP A 65 2.56 5.42 -0.82
N HIS A 66 2.25 4.16 -1.15
CA HIS A 66 2.22 3.65 -2.51
C HIS A 66 1.27 4.46 -3.41
N GLN A 67 0.05 4.72 -2.94
CA GLN A 67 -0.94 5.52 -3.66
C GLN A 67 -0.50 6.98 -3.85
N TYR A 68 0.22 7.57 -2.90
CA TYR A 68 0.83 8.89 -3.09
C TYR A 68 1.94 8.90 -4.13
N GLY A 69 2.67 7.80 -4.28
CA GLY A 69 3.60 7.59 -5.40
C GLY A 69 2.90 7.72 -6.75
N HIS A 70 1.76 7.02 -6.92
CA HIS A 70 0.92 7.13 -8.11
C HIS A 70 0.40 8.55 -8.32
N ALA A 71 -0.10 9.19 -7.27
CA ALA A 71 -0.63 10.55 -7.33
C ALA A 71 0.43 11.57 -7.75
N ARG A 72 1.66 11.43 -7.25
CA ARG A 72 2.79 12.27 -7.65
C ARG A 72 3.15 12.08 -9.12
N ALA A 73 3.22 10.83 -9.58
CA ALA A 73 3.51 10.49 -10.97
C ALA A 73 2.41 10.99 -11.91
N ALA A 74 1.14 10.81 -11.54
CA ALA A 74 -0.03 11.28 -12.27
C ALA A 74 -0.03 12.82 -12.43
N ARG A 75 0.25 13.56 -11.35
CA ARG A 75 0.39 15.03 -11.42
C ARG A 75 1.51 15.46 -12.36
N ARG A 76 2.67 14.80 -12.31
CA ARG A 76 3.80 15.10 -13.21
C ARG A 76 3.51 14.73 -14.66
N ALA A 77 2.62 13.80 -14.91
CA ALA A 77 2.17 13.44 -16.26
C ALA A 77 1.05 14.35 -16.78
N GLY A 78 0.62 15.36 -16.04
CA GLY A 78 -0.45 16.27 -16.41
C GLY A 78 -1.87 15.69 -16.31
N ALA A 79 -2.03 14.51 -15.71
CA ALA A 79 -3.28 13.76 -15.64
C ALA A 79 -3.50 13.25 -14.20
N PRO A 80 -3.87 14.17 -13.26
CA PRO A 80 -3.87 13.90 -11.84
C PRO A 80 -4.95 12.90 -11.40
N MET A 81 -4.68 12.16 -10.33
CA MET A 81 -5.66 11.36 -9.61
C MET A 81 -6.69 12.23 -8.91
N SER A 82 -7.94 11.75 -8.84
CA SER A 82 -9.02 12.36 -8.04
C SER A 82 -9.05 11.82 -6.60
N GLY A 83 -8.64 10.58 -6.38
CA GLY A 83 -8.70 9.98 -5.05
C GLY A 83 -8.16 8.56 -4.97
N VAL A 84 -8.34 7.96 -3.81
CA VAL A 84 -7.99 6.56 -3.50
C VAL A 84 -9.20 5.88 -2.87
N ARG A 85 -9.44 4.63 -3.25
CA ARG A 85 -10.45 3.77 -2.63
C ARG A 85 -9.78 2.56 -2.00
N TYR A 86 -10.00 2.36 -0.70
CA TYR A 86 -9.51 1.20 0.05
C TYR A 86 -10.58 0.12 0.14
N TRP A 87 -10.19 -1.12 -0.16
CA TRP A 87 -11.05 -2.30 -0.11
C TRP A 87 -10.24 -3.52 0.30
N TRP A 88 -10.79 -4.34 1.20
CA TRP A 88 -10.04 -5.41 1.86
C TRP A 88 -8.72 -4.89 2.43
N VAL A 89 -7.60 -5.36 1.91
CA VAL A 89 -6.25 -4.94 2.29
C VAL A 89 -5.56 -4.11 1.20
N LEU A 90 -6.29 -3.64 0.20
CA LEU A 90 -5.74 -2.99 -0.99
C LEU A 90 -6.30 -1.57 -1.18
N GLY A 91 -5.53 -0.74 -1.84
CA GLY A 91 -5.95 0.55 -2.38
C GLY A 91 -6.06 0.53 -3.90
N SER A 92 -6.94 1.34 -4.43
CA SER A 92 -7.07 1.57 -5.86
C SER A 92 -7.08 3.04 -6.19
N SER A 93 -6.27 3.45 -7.16
CA SER A 93 -6.23 4.80 -7.69
C SER A 93 -7.53 5.15 -8.41
N ARG A 94 -8.08 6.35 -8.13
CA ARG A 94 -9.22 6.89 -8.83
C ARG A 94 -8.80 8.07 -9.67
N TYR A 95 -9.33 8.14 -10.90
CA TYR A 95 -9.14 9.22 -11.83
C TYR A 95 -10.48 9.91 -12.11
N PRO A 96 -10.52 11.16 -12.63
CA PRO A 96 -11.75 11.82 -13.00
C PRO A 96 -12.58 10.99 -13.98
N GLU A 97 -13.91 10.91 -13.78
CA GLU A 97 -14.81 10.11 -14.63
C GLU A 97 -14.81 10.60 -16.09
N ASN A 98 -14.65 11.91 -16.29
CA ASN A 98 -14.60 12.55 -17.61
C ASN A 98 -13.15 12.78 -18.09
N GLU A 99 -12.20 11.97 -17.63
CA GLU A 99 -10.83 12.10 -18.12
C GLU A 99 -10.75 11.73 -19.60
N PRO A 100 -10.17 12.59 -20.47
CA PRO A 100 -9.95 12.23 -21.86
C PRO A 100 -9.01 11.04 -21.97
N GLU A 101 -9.11 10.30 -23.08
CA GLU A 101 -8.21 9.16 -23.32
C GLU A 101 -6.75 9.61 -23.25
N GLN A 102 -5.97 8.91 -22.43
CA GLN A 102 -4.59 9.27 -22.17
C GLN A 102 -3.63 8.44 -23.04
N PRO A 103 -2.51 9.02 -23.50
CA PRO A 103 -1.45 8.27 -24.18
C PRO A 103 -0.90 7.14 -23.30
N ALA A 104 -0.42 6.07 -23.92
CA ALA A 104 0.20 4.92 -23.22
C ALA A 104 1.29 5.34 -22.24
N ALA A 105 2.12 6.32 -22.62
CA ALA A 105 3.20 6.85 -21.77
C ALA A 105 2.67 7.44 -20.44
N VAL A 106 1.48 8.03 -20.42
CA VAL A 106 0.85 8.56 -19.19
C VAL A 106 0.46 7.41 -18.27
N HIS A 107 -0.18 6.37 -18.80
CA HIS A 107 -0.55 5.18 -18.02
C HIS A 107 0.68 4.48 -17.44
N ILE A 108 1.75 4.32 -18.21
CA ILE A 108 3.02 3.74 -17.76
C ILE A 108 3.63 4.57 -16.63
N ARG A 109 3.71 5.91 -16.79
CA ARG A 109 4.27 6.79 -15.74
C ARG A 109 3.44 6.72 -14.45
N ARG A 110 2.12 6.71 -14.56
CA ARG A 110 1.21 6.55 -13.41
C ARG A 110 1.48 5.23 -12.70
N ALA A 111 1.50 4.10 -13.44
CA ALA A 111 1.70 2.78 -12.88
C ALA A 111 3.05 2.61 -12.19
N LEU A 112 4.12 3.23 -12.68
CA LEU A 112 5.44 3.18 -12.05
C LEU A 112 5.52 3.99 -10.75
N GLY A 113 4.62 4.95 -10.51
CA GLY A 113 4.71 5.87 -9.39
C GLY A 113 4.68 5.20 -8.03
N GLY A 114 3.74 4.28 -7.82
CA GLY A 114 3.57 3.53 -6.56
C GLY A 114 4.77 2.62 -6.25
N PRO A 115 5.10 1.68 -7.15
CA PRO A 115 6.25 0.78 -6.97
C PRO A 115 7.56 1.53 -6.65
N VAL A 116 7.86 2.57 -7.40
CA VAL A 116 9.08 3.38 -7.18
C VAL A 116 9.08 4.04 -5.80
N ALA A 117 7.94 4.63 -5.37
CA ALA A 117 7.83 5.21 -4.04
C ALA A 117 8.01 4.17 -2.94
N SER A 118 7.45 2.96 -3.12
CA SER A 118 7.57 1.85 -2.16
C SER A 118 8.99 1.30 -2.09
N LEU A 119 9.71 1.20 -3.20
CA LEU A 119 11.12 0.81 -3.21
C LEU A 119 12.00 1.82 -2.48
N TRP A 120 11.72 3.13 -2.62
CA TRP A 120 12.43 4.16 -1.84
C TRP A 120 12.15 4.05 -0.34
N LEU A 121 10.90 3.77 0.04
CA LEU A 121 10.54 3.53 1.44
C LEU A 121 11.25 2.29 1.99
N ALA A 122 11.27 1.20 1.23
CA ALA A 122 11.99 -0.02 1.60
C ALA A 122 13.49 0.23 1.84
N ALA A 123 14.14 0.99 0.95
CA ALA A 123 15.54 1.35 1.10
C ALA A 123 15.78 2.19 2.38
N ALA A 124 14.92 3.16 2.66
CA ALA A 124 15.01 3.98 3.87
C ALA A 124 14.82 3.14 5.14
N LEU A 125 13.84 2.23 5.15
CA LEU A 125 13.57 1.34 6.28
C LEU A 125 14.71 0.31 6.47
N ALA A 126 15.31 -0.19 5.38
CA ALA A 126 16.48 -1.07 5.44
C ALA A 126 17.68 -0.37 6.09
N LEU A 127 17.90 0.91 5.78
CA LEU A 127 18.94 1.70 6.46
C LEU A 127 18.62 1.91 7.94
N ALA A 128 17.34 2.18 8.28
CA ALA A 128 16.93 2.33 9.66
C ALA A 128 17.14 1.05 10.49
N LEU A 129 16.93 -0.14 9.88
CA LEU A 129 17.17 -1.43 10.55
C LEU A 129 18.61 -1.62 11.01
N LEU A 130 19.59 -1.02 10.32
CA LEU A 130 21.01 -1.11 10.73
C LEU A 130 21.29 -0.42 12.08
N ALA A 131 20.44 0.52 12.47
CA ALA A 131 20.56 1.29 13.71
C ALA A 131 19.67 0.77 14.85
N LEU A 132 18.78 -0.19 14.58
CA LEU A 132 17.82 -0.68 15.56
C LEU A 132 18.37 -1.92 16.28
N PRO A 133 18.20 -2.02 17.62
CA PRO A 133 18.54 -3.22 18.35
C PRO A 133 17.72 -4.42 17.86
N PRO A 134 18.35 -5.55 17.50
CA PRO A 134 17.64 -6.75 17.07
C PRO A 134 16.64 -7.26 18.12
N ALA A 135 15.61 -7.98 17.67
CA ALA A 135 14.58 -8.63 18.50
C ALA A 135 13.74 -7.67 19.37
N THR A 136 13.79 -6.37 19.09
CA THR A 136 12.88 -5.40 19.73
C THR A 136 11.57 -5.25 18.95
N PRO A 137 10.46 -4.83 19.59
CA PRO A 137 9.20 -4.54 18.89
C PRO A 137 9.38 -3.57 17.71
N VAL A 138 10.19 -2.52 17.88
CA VAL A 138 10.47 -1.53 16.81
C VAL A 138 11.22 -2.17 15.66
N PHE A 139 12.20 -3.06 15.96
CA PHE A 139 12.91 -3.81 14.92
C PHE A 139 11.96 -4.68 14.10
N TYR A 140 11.09 -5.46 14.75
CA TYR A 140 10.12 -6.32 14.06
C TYR A 140 9.15 -5.52 13.17
N LEU A 141 8.61 -4.42 13.69
CA LEU A 141 7.70 -3.55 12.93
C LEU A 141 8.39 -2.87 11.75
N THR A 142 9.64 -2.41 11.94
CA THR A 142 10.42 -1.81 10.85
C THR A 142 10.81 -2.86 9.80
N ALA A 143 11.18 -4.07 10.21
CA ALA A 143 11.49 -5.18 9.30
C ALA A 143 10.24 -5.60 8.50
N PHE A 144 9.08 -5.69 9.15
CA PHE A 144 7.81 -5.97 8.50
C PHE A 144 7.50 -4.89 7.45
N ALA A 145 7.53 -3.61 7.82
CA ALA A 145 7.26 -2.50 6.90
C ALA A 145 8.26 -2.44 5.73
N CYS A 146 9.54 -2.76 5.99
CA CYS A 146 10.57 -2.87 4.96
C CYS A 146 10.25 -4.01 3.99
N ALA A 147 9.96 -5.21 4.50
CA ALA A 147 9.63 -6.37 3.69
C ALA A 147 8.36 -6.14 2.85
N GLU A 148 7.30 -5.58 3.41
CA GLU A 148 6.09 -5.23 2.67
C GLU A 148 6.36 -4.19 1.58
N SER A 149 7.08 -3.12 1.92
CA SER A 149 7.41 -2.06 0.95
C SER A 149 8.25 -2.60 -0.20
N LEU A 150 9.14 -3.56 0.06
CA LEU A 150 9.95 -4.20 -0.96
C LEU A 150 9.18 -5.24 -1.75
N LEU A 151 8.59 -6.23 -1.04
CA LEU A 151 8.08 -7.45 -1.67
C LEU A 151 6.64 -7.33 -2.15
N VAL A 152 5.78 -6.59 -1.43
CA VAL A 152 4.36 -6.44 -1.78
C VAL A 152 4.16 -5.21 -2.65
N PHE A 153 4.44 -4.02 -2.12
CA PHE A 153 4.17 -2.75 -2.79
C PHE A 153 5.22 -2.35 -3.84
N GLY A 154 6.46 -2.84 -3.71
CA GLY A 154 7.53 -2.62 -4.67
C GLY A 154 7.50 -3.69 -5.77
N LEU A 155 8.17 -4.81 -5.54
CA LEU A 155 8.34 -5.87 -6.55
C LEU A 155 7.04 -6.59 -6.89
N GLY A 156 6.21 -6.90 -5.89
CA GLY A 156 4.96 -7.63 -6.06
C GLY A 156 3.94 -6.89 -6.93
N SER A 157 3.94 -5.56 -6.90
CA SER A 157 3.06 -4.75 -7.74
C SER A 157 3.33 -4.90 -9.24
N PHE A 158 4.53 -5.38 -9.64
CA PHE A 158 4.85 -5.68 -11.05
C PHE A 158 4.28 -7.02 -11.54
N LEU A 159 3.76 -7.87 -10.65
CA LEU A 159 3.10 -9.11 -11.07
C LEU A 159 1.81 -8.79 -11.85
N PRO A 160 1.56 -9.43 -13.01
CA PRO A 160 0.41 -9.11 -13.85
C PRO A 160 -0.87 -9.83 -13.38
N LEU A 161 -1.40 -9.45 -12.22
CA LEU A 161 -2.56 -10.11 -11.58
C LEU A 161 -3.93 -9.51 -12.00
N GLY A 162 -3.97 -8.67 -13.04
CA GLY A 162 -5.20 -8.04 -13.54
C GLY A 162 -5.54 -6.70 -12.89
N PHE A 163 -5.25 -6.52 -11.61
CA PHE A 163 -5.53 -5.31 -10.83
C PHE A 163 -4.26 -4.56 -10.35
N THR A 164 -3.08 -5.09 -10.65
CA THR A 164 -1.77 -4.54 -10.26
C THR A 164 -1.20 -3.59 -11.30
N ASP A 165 -0.16 -2.85 -10.91
CA ASP A 165 0.58 -1.96 -11.81
C ASP A 165 1.22 -2.71 -12.97
N GLY A 166 1.74 -3.91 -12.72
CA GLY A 166 2.29 -4.79 -13.75
C GLY A 166 1.30 -5.12 -14.85
N SER A 167 0.02 -5.27 -14.52
CA SER A 167 -1.04 -5.48 -15.52
C SER A 167 -1.23 -4.25 -16.41
N THR A 168 -1.17 -3.05 -15.81
CA THR A 168 -1.23 -1.79 -16.54
C THR A 168 -0.01 -1.62 -17.44
N LEU A 169 1.19 -1.89 -16.91
CA LEU A 169 2.43 -1.82 -17.69
C LEU A 169 2.40 -2.75 -18.91
N LEU A 170 2.01 -4.02 -18.72
CA LEU A 170 1.89 -4.98 -19.83
C LEU A 170 0.88 -4.55 -20.89
N ARG A 171 -0.27 -4.01 -20.46
CA ARG A 171 -1.31 -3.53 -21.38
C ARG A 171 -0.81 -2.40 -22.27
N TYR A 172 -0.08 -1.44 -21.71
CA TYR A 172 0.32 -0.23 -22.42
C TYR A 172 1.73 -0.30 -23.06
N ALA A 173 2.59 -1.23 -22.62
CA ALA A 173 3.88 -1.46 -23.29
C ALA A 173 3.74 -2.14 -24.68
N ARG A 174 2.56 -2.70 -24.98
CA ARG A 174 2.26 -3.37 -26.25
C ARG A 174 1.49 -2.49 -27.25
N LYS A 175 1.21 -1.26 -26.87
CA LYS A 175 0.55 -0.24 -27.74
C LYS A 175 1.57 0.78 -28.25
#